data_5183685115835a495c6f2d6f33b272dc
#
_entry.id   5183685115835a495c6f2d6f33b272dc
#
_cell.length_a   1.000
_cell.length_b   1.000
_cell.length_c   1.000
_cell.angle_alpha   90.00
_cell.angle_beta   90.00
_cell.angle_gamma   90.00
#
_symmetry.space_group_name_H-M   'P 1'
#
loop_
_entity.id
_entity.type
_entity.pdbx_description
1 polymer ?
#
loop_
_entity_poly.entity_id
_entity_poly.type
_entity_poly.pdbx_seq_one_letter_code
_entity_poly.pdbx_strand_id
1 'polypeptide(L)' 'MDSILTSVKKLLGIAEECTDFDADIIMYINMALFALVQMGVGPGEGYAISGKENEWTEFVADPVKMEAVKAYVAVKV' A
#
# COMPACT_ATOMS: atom_id res chain seq x y z
N MET A 1 4.12 0.25 13.89
CA MET A 1 3.09 0.16 12.86
C MET A 1 3.71 0.39 11.49
N ASP A 2 3.35 -0.41 10.55
CA ASP A 2 4.00 -0.33 9.25
C ASP A 2 3.32 0.67 8.34
N SER A 3 4.10 1.61 7.82
CA SER A 3 3.68 2.49 6.75
C SER A 3 3.47 1.64 5.48
N ILE A 4 2.44 1.97 4.70
CA ILE A 4 2.18 1.28 3.44
C ILE A 4 3.39 1.43 2.51
N LEU A 5 3.86 2.64 2.33
CA LEU A 5 5.00 2.91 1.46
C LEU A 5 6.25 2.19 1.94
N THR A 6 6.56 2.27 3.23
CA THR A 6 7.76 1.65 3.78
C THR A 6 7.70 0.13 3.64
N SER A 7 6.54 -0.47 3.91
CA SER A 7 6.37 -1.91 3.77
C SER A 7 6.60 -2.38 2.34
N VAL A 8 6.03 -1.66 1.36
CA VAL A 8 6.17 -2.02 -0.04
C VAL A 8 7.62 -1.89 -0.48
N LYS A 9 8.29 -0.81 -0.08
CA LYS A 9 9.71 -0.63 -0.41
C LYS A 9 10.54 -1.78 0.14
N LYS A 10 10.26 -2.20 1.36
CA LYS A 10 10.97 -3.31 1.99
C LYS A 10 10.76 -4.61 1.21
N LEU A 11 9.53 -4.86 0.78
CA LEU A 11 9.24 -6.07 0.00
C LEU A 11 9.91 -6.05 -1.36
N LEU A 12 10.13 -4.87 -1.93
CA LEU A 12 10.80 -4.72 -3.21
C LEU A 12 12.33 -4.69 -3.08
N GLY A 13 12.84 -4.71 -1.85
CA GLY A 13 14.27 -4.65 -1.62
C GLY A 13 14.86 -3.25 -1.75
N ILE A 14 14.02 -2.22 -1.61
CA ILE A 14 14.45 -0.82 -1.69
C ILE A 14 14.68 -0.29 -0.29
N ALA A 15 15.81 0.36 -0.06
CA ALA A 15 16.14 0.92 1.25
C ALA A 15 15.15 2.05 1.59
N GLU A 16 14.80 2.15 2.87
CA GLU A 16 13.83 3.14 3.33
C GLU A 16 14.29 4.56 3.03
N GLU A 17 15.57 4.83 3.16
CA GLU A 17 16.15 6.15 2.91
C GLU A 17 16.29 6.48 1.42
N CYS A 18 16.09 5.51 0.54
CA CYS A 18 16.13 5.74 -0.90
C CYS A 18 14.78 6.30 -1.34
N THR A 19 14.73 7.58 -1.66
CA THR A 19 13.47 8.26 -1.98
C THR A 19 13.32 8.59 -3.47
N ASP A 20 14.28 8.19 -4.30
CA ASP A 20 14.28 8.54 -5.72
C ASP A 20 13.05 8.04 -6.47
N PHE A 21 12.51 6.90 -6.03
CA PHE A 21 11.38 6.27 -6.71
C PHE A 21 10.08 6.35 -5.91
N ASP A 22 10.06 7.11 -4.81
CA ASP A 22 8.89 7.15 -3.93
C ASP A 22 7.63 7.59 -4.67
N ALA A 23 7.73 8.62 -5.51
CA ALA A 23 6.56 9.12 -6.24
C ALA A 23 5.98 8.05 -7.17
N ASP A 24 6.84 7.32 -7.87
CA ASP A 24 6.40 6.25 -8.75
C ASP A 24 5.80 5.10 -7.95
N ILE A 25 6.44 4.73 -6.85
CA ILE A 25 5.95 3.66 -5.99
C ILE A 25 4.58 4.02 -5.43
N ILE A 26 4.40 5.24 -4.97
CA ILE A 26 3.13 5.72 -4.45
C ILE A 26 2.03 5.60 -5.53
N MET A 27 2.36 5.98 -6.75
CA MET A 27 1.41 5.88 -7.85
C MET A 27 0.98 4.42 -8.09
N TYR A 28 1.94 3.50 -8.11
CA TYR A 28 1.64 2.08 -8.32
C TYR A 28 0.85 1.50 -7.15
N ILE A 29 1.19 1.89 -5.93
CA ILE A 29 0.45 1.46 -4.75
C ILE A 29 -1.00 1.93 -4.86
N ASN A 30 -1.22 3.18 -5.22
CA ASN A 30 -2.57 3.72 -5.33
C ASN A 30 -3.38 3.02 -6.42
N MET A 31 -2.75 2.64 -7.51
CA MET A 31 -3.42 1.86 -8.55
C MET A 31 -3.87 0.51 -8.01
N ALA A 32 -3.01 -0.16 -7.24
CA ALA A 32 -3.35 -1.46 -6.65
C ALA A 32 -4.47 -1.31 -5.62
N LEU A 33 -4.40 -0.28 -4.77
CA LEU A 33 -5.42 -0.03 -3.77
C LEU A 33 -6.76 0.31 -4.42
N PHE A 34 -6.74 1.06 -5.52
CA PHE A 34 -7.95 1.36 -6.26
C PHE A 34 -8.61 0.08 -6.79
N ALA A 35 -7.80 -0.82 -7.32
CA ALA A 35 -8.32 -2.10 -7.80
C ALA A 35 -8.96 -2.91 -6.68
N LEU A 36 -8.34 -2.90 -5.48
CA LEU A 36 -8.89 -3.59 -4.32
C LEU A 36 -10.23 -2.98 -3.89
N VAL A 37 -10.33 -1.66 -3.92
CA VAL A 37 -11.59 -0.98 -3.59
C VAL A 37 -12.68 -1.39 -4.57
N GLN A 38 -12.36 -1.52 -5.86
CA GLN A 38 -13.30 -1.99 -6.87
C GLN A 38 -13.81 -3.40 -6.59
N MET A 39 -12.98 -4.21 -5.92
CA MET A 39 -13.37 -5.56 -5.54
C MET A 39 -14.09 -5.62 -4.19
N GLY A 40 -14.34 -4.47 -3.58
CA GLY A 40 -15.03 -4.40 -2.31
C GLY A 40 -14.13 -4.50 -1.09
N VAL A 41 -12.82 -4.33 -1.26
CA VAL A 41 -11.87 -4.36 -0.16
C VAL A 41 -11.50 -2.92 0.21
N GLY A 42 -11.46 -2.63 1.51
CA GLY A 42 -11.09 -1.30 1.98
C GLY A 42 -12.28 -0.35 2.06
N PRO A 43 -12.01 0.95 2.24
CA PRO A 43 -13.08 1.94 2.38
C PRO A 43 -13.93 2.06 1.11
N GLY A 44 -15.23 2.17 1.28
CA GLY A 44 -16.16 2.23 0.16
C GLY A 44 -15.98 3.47 -0.70
N GLU A 45 -15.55 4.58 -0.10
CA GLU A 45 -15.31 5.82 -0.85
C GLU A 45 -13.95 5.87 -1.53
N GLY A 46 -13.14 4.83 -1.35
CA GLY A 46 -11.82 4.80 -1.94
C GLY A 46 -10.73 5.21 -0.97
N TYR A 47 -9.49 4.99 -1.34
CA TYR A 47 -8.35 5.30 -0.49
C TYR A 47 -7.11 5.48 -1.35
N ALA A 48 -6.25 6.41 -0.97
CA ALA A 48 -4.97 6.63 -1.63
C ALA A 48 -3.96 7.11 -0.59
N ILE A 49 -2.70 6.78 -0.82
CA ILE A 49 -1.62 7.26 0.05
C ILE A 49 -0.93 8.46 -0.59
N SER A 50 -0.32 9.29 0.25
CA SER A 50 0.42 10.46 -0.23
C SER A 50 1.88 10.44 0.21
N GLY A 51 2.24 9.56 1.14
CA GLY A 51 3.59 9.47 1.65
C GLY A 51 3.74 8.33 2.62
N LYS A 52 4.79 8.39 3.43
CA LYS A 52 5.12 7.31 4.36
C LYS A 52 4.30 7.35 5.66
N GLU A 53 3.51 8.37 5.86
CA GLU A 53 2.70 8.49 7.08
C GLU A 53 1.40 7.69 7.03
N ASN A 54 1.02 7.17 5.86
CA ASN A 54 -0.19 6.37 5.72
C ASN A 54 0.08 4.92 6.13
N GLU A 55 -0.78 4.35 6.94
CA GLU A 55 -0.60 3.00 7.48
C GLU A 55 -1.65 2.03 6.94
N TRP A 56 -1.30 0.74 6.97
CA TRP A 56 -2.19 -0.31 6.48
C TRP A 56 -3.54 -0.31 7.20
N THR A 57 -3.55 0.02 8.50
CA THR A 57 -4.78 0.02 9.28
C THR A 57 -5.77 1.07 8.82
N GLU A 58 -5.32 2.09 8.10
CA GLU A 58 -6.21 3.08 7.51
C GLU A 58 -6.99 2.49 6.33
N PHE A 59 -6.42 1.50 5.66
CA PHE A 59 -7.06 0.87 4.52
C PHE A 59 -7.90 -0.35 4.94
N VAL A 60 -7.33 -1.21 5.77
CA VAL A 60 -8.03 -2.41 6.24
C VAL A 60 -7.57 -2.71 7.67
N ALA A 61 -8.52 -2.92 8.57
CA ALA A 61 -8.21 -3.17 9.99
C ALA A 61 -8.07 -4.66 10.32
N ASP A 62 -8.65 -5.55 9.53
CA ASP A 62 -8.63 -6.98 9.78
C ASP A 62 -7.24 -7.54 9.48
N PRO A 63 -6.54 -8.14 10.47
CA PRO A 63 -5.19 -8.65 10.24
C PRO A 63 -5.08 -9.70 9.14
N VAL A 64 -6.10 -10.54 8.99
CA VAL A 64 -6.10 -11.58 7.96
C VAL A 64 -6.20 -10.96 6.57
N LYS A 65 -7.14 -10.02 6.42
CA LYS A 65 -7.29 -9.30 5.16
C LYS A 65 -6.07 -8.44 4.86
N MET A 66 -5.45 -7.88 5.90
CA MET A 66 -4.27 -7.05 5.76
C MET A 66 -3.13 -7.83 5.11
N GLU A 67 -2.92 -9.09 5.51
CA GLU A 67 -1.86 -9.91 4.92
C GLU A 67 -2.11 -10.15 3.43
N ALA A 68 -3.36 -10.43 3.08
CA ALA A 68 -3.72 -10.62 1.66
C ALA A 68 -3.55 -9.33 0.87
N VAL A 69 -3.91 -8.19 1.45
CA VAL A 69 -3.76 -6.88 0.80
C VAL A 69 -2.29 -6.57 0.56
N LYS A 70 -1.45 -6.81 1.56
CA LYS A 70 0.00 -6.57 1.41
C LYS A 70 0.57 -7.40 0.27
N ALA A 71 0.20 -8.68 0.20
CA ALA A 71 0.69 -9.56 -0.85
C ALA A 71 0.22 -9.09 -2.22
N TYR A 72 -1.03 -8.70 -2.33
CA TYR A 72 -1.58 -8.20 -3.59
C TYR A 72 -0.85 -6.94 -4.07
N VAL A 73 -0.68 -5.98 -3.17
CA VAL A 73 0.00 -4.73 -3.53
C VAL A 73 1.43 -4.99 -3.96
N ALA A 74 2.14 -5.87 -3.25
CA ALA A 74 3.52 -6.20 -3.57
C ALA A 74 3.63 -6.81 -4.97
N VAL A 75 2.68 -7.66 -5.36
CA VAL A 75 2.69 -8.28 -6.68
C VAL A 75 2.39 -7.26 -7.77
N LYS A 76 1.49 -6.31 -7.51
CA LYS A 76 1.09 -5.32 -8.53
C LYS A 76 2.09 -4.19 -8.69
N VAL A 77 2.88 -3.90 -7.66
CA VAL A 77 3.90 -2.88 -7.73
C VAL A 77 5.20 -3.45 -8.32
#